data_5b4d510c2ff97a7f81f9691f3fa4e66a
#
_entry.id   5b4d510c2ff97a7f81f9691f3fa4e66a
#
_cell.length_a   1.000
_cell.length_b   1.000
_cell.length_c   1.000
_cell.angle_alpha   90.00
_cell.angle_beta   90.00
_cell.angle_gamma   90.00
#
_symmetry.space_group_name_H-M   'P 1'
#
loop_
_entity.id
_entity.type
_entity.pdbx_description
1 polymer ?
#
loop_
_entity_poly.entity_id
_entity_poly.type
_entity_poly.pdbx_seq_one_letter_code
_entity_poly.pdbx_strand_id
1 'polypeptide(L)'
;MHHTKLFDHGILINRGSTDRSVEICKLFAPHWEIRDSKVLEFDAVLVDQEVMNIEKEITGWKMVLNTTEFLCCADKHAFFSSLATLGQNMYAIRTILMVDDPTHGYTNPRYGIPLVKQRYHGRLIHPNPPAPYYGGRLIHNFFHGSYWAGRHWSPHPFMIYMYPAFVLKFFYSPWNTAMKNRKLQIGPTLSKHSIRHGLGIHHLATLDKLEKNYIHFTTSTTDLRLNSEYQVLFPDLCFPNH
;
A
#
# COMPACT_ATOMS: atom_id res chain seq x y z
N MET A 1 7.99 -7.49 -9.30
CA MET A 1 7.16 -8.40 -10.13
C MET A 1 5.71 -7.94 -10.28
N HIS A 2 4.93 -7.71 -9.20
CA HIS A 2 3.52 -7.35 -9.33
C HIS A 2 3.33 -6.02 -10.08
N HIS A 3 3.88 -4.94 -9.56
CA HIS A 3 3.70 -3.61 -10.13
C HIS A 3 4.42 -3.37 -11.46
N THR A 4 5.45 -4.15 -11.81
CA THR A 4 6.11 -4.03 -13.12
C THR A 4 5.20 -4.45 -14.28
N LYS A 5 4.09 -5.12 -14.00
CA LYS A 5 3.06 -5.44 -14.99
C LYS A 5 2.01 -4.33 -15.13
N LEU A 6 1.88 -3.47 -14.12
CA LEU A 6 0.88 -2.41 -14.06
C LEU A 6 1.43 -1.06 -14.51
N PHE A 7 2.62 -0.70 -14.06
CA PHE A 7 3.24 0.59 -14.33
C PHE A 7 4.37 0.43 -15.34
N ASP A 8 4.44 1.34 -16.29
CA ASP A 8 5.47 1.34 -17.34
C ASP A 8 6.82 1.79 -16.76
N HIS A 9 6.80 2.62 -15.71
CA HIS A 9 7.98 3.09 -14.99
C HIS A 9 7.76 3.07 -13.49
N GLY A 10 8.81 2.89 -12.72
CA GLY A 10 8.80 2.96 -11.27
C GLY A 10 10.08 3.56 -10.71
N ILE A 11 9.93 4.32 -9.64
CA ILE A 11 11.04 4.87 -8.85
C ILE A 11 10.93 4.30 -7.45
N LEU A 12 11.92 3.51 -7.05
CA LEU A 12 12.04 2.98 -5.71
C LEU A 12 12.90 3.93 -4.87
N ILE A 13 12.33 4.48 -3.82
CA ILE A 13 13.06 5.33 -2.86
C ILE A 13 13.63 4.40 -1.79
N ASN A 14 14.95 4.19 -1.84
CA ASN A 14 15.69 3.38 -0.87
C ASN A 14 16.11 4.25 0.31
N ARG A 15 15.62 3.91 1.50
CA ARG A 15 15.98 4.59 2.73
C ARG A 15 16.92 3.74 3.58
N GLY A 16 18.11 3.49 3.06
CA GLY A 16 19.18 2.79 3.75
C GLY A 16 18.87 1.31 4.03
N SER A 17 18.30 0.59 3.06
CA SER A 17 18.06 -0.85 3.21
C SER A 17 19.38 -1.59 3.39
N THR A 18 19.48 -2.39 4.45
CA THR A 18 20.65 -3.22 4.78
C THR A 18 20.45 -4.70 4.44
N ASP A 19 19.26 -5.04 3.95
CA ASP A 19 18.89 -6.37 3.51
C ASP A 19 18.98 -6.50 1.96
N ARG A 20 18.48 -7.61 1.43
CA ARG A 20 18.49 -7.87 -0.03
C ARG A 20 17.44 -7.08 -0.82
N SER A 21 16.74 -6.09 -0.22
CA SER A 21 15.64 -5.37 -0.89
C SER A 21 16.07 -4.72 -2.20
N VAL A 22 17.21 -4.03 -2.20
CA VAL A 22 17.76 -3.38 -3.41
C VAL A 22 18.13 -4.40 -4.49
N GLU A 23 18.78 -5.50 -4.10
CA GLU A 23 19.13 -6.61 -5.01
C GLU A 23 17.87 -7.21 -5.66
N ILE A 24 16.85 -7.50 -4.85
CA ILE A 24 15.57 -8.03 -5.31
C ILE A 24 14.89 -7.07 -6.30
N CYS A 25 14.92 -5.77 -6.02
CA CYS A 25 14.36 -4.78 -6.93
C CYS A 25 15.10 -4.75 -8.26
N LYS A 26 16.43 -4.77 -8.27
CA LYS A 26 17.23 -4.83 -9.49
C LYS A 26 16.96 -6.11 -10.30
N LEU A 27 16.75 -7.22 -9.63
CA LEU A 27 16.46 -8.51 -10.28
C LEU A 27 15.09 -8.53 -10.96
N PHE A 28 14.06 -8.02 -10.29
CA PHE A 28 12.67 -8.14 -10.76
C PHE A 28 12.13 -6.90 -11.47
N ALA A 29 12.79 -5.77 -11.35
CA ALA A 29 12.44 -4.51 -12.00
C ALA A 29 13.69 -3.79 -12.52
N PRO A 30 14.48 -4.42 -13.42
CA PRO A 30 15.78 -3.89 -13.86
C PRO A 30 15.66 -2.56 -14.61
N HIS A 31 14.48 -2.23 -15.13
CA HIS A 31 14.18 -0.98 -15.83
C HIS A 31 13.64 0.12 -14.91
N TRP A 32 13.44 -0.17 -13.61
CA TRP A 32 13.02 0.83 -12.64
C TRP A 32 14.22 1.55 -12.02
N GLU A 33 14.02 2.81 -11.69
CA GLU A 33 15.04 3.57 -10.97
C GLU A 33 15.07 3.19 -9.49
N ILE A 34 16.26 3.20 -8.91
CA ILE A 34 16.44 3.11 -7.46
C ILE A 34 17.18 4.38 -7.05
N ARG A 35 16.55 5.18 -6.21
CA ARG A 35 17.10 6.43 -5.67
C ARG A 35 17.26 6.31 -4.16
N ASP A 36 18.41 6.72 -3.65
CA ASP A 36 18.59 6.80 -2.21
C ASP A 36 17.83 8.01 -1.66
N SER A 37 17.10 7.78 -0.57
CA SER A 37 16.36 8.84 0.11
C SER A 37 17.33 9.88 0.69
N LYS A 38 16.98 11.16 0.55
CA LYS A 38 17.67 12.28 1.19
C LYS A 38 17.22 12.50 2.64
N VAL A 39 16.17 11.83 3.07
CA VAL A 39 15.57 11.91 4.40
C VAL A 39 16.16 10.81 5.27
N LEU A 40 17.08 11.14 6.16
CA LEU A 40 17.79 10.17 7.02
C LEU A 40 16.89 9.61 8.12
N GLU A 41 16.25 10.50 8.90
CA GLU A 41 15.26 10.11 9.90
C GLU A 41 13.86 10.00 9.27
N PHE A 42 12.98 9.20 9.87
CA PHE A 42 11.60 9.14 9.38
C PHE A 42 10.86 10.42 9.82
N ASP A 43 10.88 11.41 8.97
CA ASP A 43 10.02 12.59 9.08
C ASP A 43 8.88 12.49 8.07
N ALA A 44 7.65 12.40 8.56
CA ALA A 44 6.49 12.17 7.69
C ALA A 44 6.29 13.29 6.66
N VAL A 45 6.61 14.54 7.03
CA VAL A 45 6.48 15.69 6.14
C VAL A 45 7.58 15.68 5.09
N LEU A 46 8.84 15.48 5.50
CA LEU A 46 9.99 15.49 4.61
C LEU A 46 9.95 14.31 3.62
N VAL A 47 9.53 13.12 4.08
CA VAL A 47 9.34 11.95 3.21
C VAL A 47 8.30 12.24 2.13
N ASP A 48 7.19 12.87 2.49
CA ASP A 48 6.16 13.20 1.51
C ASP A 48 6.58 14.35 0.60
N GLN A 49 7.37 15.29 1.10
CA GLN A 49 7.98 16.35 0.27
C GLN A 49 8.99 15.78 -0.74
N GLU A 50 9.81 14.79 -0.34
CA GLU A 50 10.72 14.08 -1.25
C GLU A 50 9.95 13.39 -2.37
N VAL A 51 8.87 12.69 -2.04
CA VAL A 51 7.98 12.06 -3.01
C VAL A 51 7.41 13.09 -3.98
N MET A 52 6.85 14.19 -3.49
CA MET A 52 6.26 15.24 -4.34
C MET A 52 7.29 15.90 -5.25
N ASN A 53 8.56 16.02 -4.81
CA ASN A 53 9.63 16.53 -5.66
C ASN A 53 9.96 15.56 -6.81
N ILE A 54 9.95 14.25 -6.55
CA ILE A 54 10.13 13.23 -7.59
C ILE A 54 8.95 13.24 -8.57
N GLU A 55 7.72 13.41 -8.09
CA GLU A 55 6.54 13.47 -8.95
C GLU A 55 6.59 14.59 -9.97
N LYS A 56 7.25 15.72 -9.65
CA LYS A 56 7.44 16.86 -10.58
C LYS A 56 8.28 16.51 -11.80
N GLU A 57 9.07 15.46 -11.73
CA GLU A 57 9.92 14.99 -12.82
C GLU A 57 9.17 14.04 -13.78
N ILE A 58 7.96 13.63 -13.43
CA ILE A 58 7.22 12.56 -14.11
C ILE A 58 5.93 13.12 -14.69
N THR A 59 5.58 12.67 -15.89
CA THR A 59 4.30 12.96 -16.56
C THR A 59 3.36 11.76 -16.49
N GLY A 60 2.07 12.01 -16.75
CA GLY A 60 1.03 10.97 -16.75
C GLY A 60 0.53 10.59 -15.36
N TRP A 61 -0.12 9.44 -15.28
CA TRP A 61 -0.71 8.94 -14.04
C TRP A 61 0.37 8.46 -13.07
N LYS A 62 0.31 8.95 -11.84
CA LYS A 62 1.26 8.68 -10.76
C LYS A 62 0.55 8.10 -9.54
N MET A 63 1.18 7.14 -8.90
CA MET A 63 0.68 6.55 -7.65
C MET A 63 1.83 6.23 -6.72
N VAL A 64 1.73 6.63 -5.48
CA VAL A 64 2.74 6.37 -4.45
C VAL A 64 2.28 5.27 -3.52
N LEU A 65 3.04 4.19 -3.49
CA LEU A 65 2.74 2.99 -2.70
C LEU A 65 3.88 2.68 -1.74
N ASN A 66 3.54 2.16 -0.58
CA ASN A 66 4.52 1.51 0.30
C ASN A 66 4.83 0.11 -0.24
N THR A 67 5.99 -0.44 0.12
CA THR A 67 6.41 -1.79 -0.32
C THR A 67 5.48 -2.93 0.11
N THR A 68 4.53 -2.66 1.00
CA THR A 68 3.50 -3.60 1.44
C THR A 68 2.12 -3.31 0.85
N GLU A 69 2.02 -2.44 -0.11
CA GLU A 69 0.78 -2.05 -0.76
C GLU A 69 0.82 -2.48 -2.23
N PHE A 70 -0.23 -3.17 -2.67
CA PHE A 70 -0.33 -3.75 -4.00
C PHE A 70 -1.59 -3.25 -4.67
N LEU A 71 -1.45 -2.41 -5.71
CA LEU A 71 -2.57 -2.06 -6.58
C LEU A 71 -2.97 -3.29 -7.37
N CYS A 72 -4.22 -3.70 -7.25
CA CYS A 72 -4.80 -4.82 -7.97
C CYS A 72 -6.00 -4.34 -8.77
N CYS A 73 -6.06 -4.69 -10.04
CA CYS A 73 -7.18 -4.47 -10.94
C CYS A 73 -7.30 -5.69 -11.87
N ALA A 74 -8.49 -5.97 -12.36
CA ALA A 74 -8.74 -7.11 -13.22
C ALA A 74 -8.04 -6.97 -14.58
N ASP A 75 -8.08 -5.77 -15.16
CA ASP A 75 -7.47 -5.44 -16.43
C ASP A 75 -6.78 -4.06 -16.35
N LYS A 76 -5.49 -4.03 -16.70
CA LYS A 76 -4.67 -2.81 -16.68
C LYS A 76 -5.20 -1.74 -17.63
N HIS A 77 -5.51 -2.12 -18.86
CA HIS A 77 -5.91 -1.17 -19.89
C HIS A 77 -7.29 -0.58 -19.59
N ALA A 78 -8.23 -1.41 -19.18
CA ALA A 78 -9.55 -0.97 -18.76
C ALA A 78 -9.45 -0.03 -17.54
N PHE A 79 -8.59 -0.35 -16.56
CA PHE A 79 -8.37 0.50 -15.39
C PHE A 79 -7.87 1.90 -15.79
N PHE A 80 -6.75 2.00 -16.51
CA PHE A 80 -6.19 3.31 -16.90
C PHE A 80 -7.09 4.07 -17.88
N SER A 81 -7.78 3.39 -18.80
CA SER A 81 -8.76 4.01 -19.69
C SER A 81 -9.93 4.60 -18.90
N SER A 82 -10.40 3.91 -17.86
CA SER A 82 -11.49 4.41 -17.03
C SER A 82 -11.11 5.67 -16.24
N LEU A 83 -9.87 5.79 -15.76
CA LEU A 83 -9.39 7.00 -15.08
C LEU A 83 -9.51 8.23 -16.01
N ALA A 84 -9.16 8.07 -17.29
CA ALA A 84 -9.27 9.15 -18.27
C ALA A 84 -10.74 9.46 -18.60
N THR A 85 -11.59 8.43 -18.77
CA THR A 85 -13.00 8.57 -19.15
C THR A 85 -13.85 9.20 -18.05
N LEU A 86 -13.54 8.91 -16.77
CA LEU A 86 -14.26 9.47 -15.61
C LEU A 86 -13.97 10.96 -15.38
N GLY A 87 -13.00 11.55 -16.08
CA GLY A 87 -12.80 13.00 -16.19
C GLY A 87 -12.23 13.70 -14.95
N GLN A 88 -11.69 12.97 -13.98
CA GLN A 88 -10.99 13.56 -12.85
C GLN A 88 -9.47 13.40 -12.99
N ASN A 89 -8.73 14.34 -12.42
CA ASN A 89 -7.27 14.28 -12.38
C ASN A 89 -6.72 13.55 -11.15
N MET A 90 -7.58 13.13 -10.23
CA MET A 90 -7.18 12.35 -9.05
C MET A 90 -8.32 11.44 -8.59
N TYR A 91 -7.94 10.23 -8.19
CA TYR A 91 -8.85 9.24 -7.61
C TYR A 91 -8.27 8.64 -6.34
N ALA A 92 -9.12 8.40 -5.35
CA ALA A 92 -8.78 7.59 -4.19
C ALA A 92 -9.15 6.12 -4.46
N ILE A 93 -8.16 5.27 -4.56
CA ILE A 93 -8.37 3.82 -4.74
C ILE A 93 -8.64 3.19 -3.37
N ARG A 94 -9.75 2.46 -3.28
CA ARG A 94 -10.17 1.78 -2.05
C ARG A 94 -9.10 0.81 -1.57
N THR A 95 -8.98 0.64 -0.25
CA THR A 95 -7.98 -0.25 0.37
C THR A 95 -8.64 -1.45 1.02
N ILE A 96 -8.05 -2.61 0.83
CA ILE A 96 -8.30 -3.79 1.64
C ILE A 96 -7.11 -3.97 2.59
N LEU A 97 -7.37 -3.91 3.89
CA LEU A 97 -6.37 -4.21 4.90
C LEU A 97 -6.25 -5.73 5.02
N MET A 98 -5.10 -6.27 4.61
CA MET A 98 -4.81 -7.70 4.67
C MET A 98 -4.41 -8.06 6.10
N VAL A 99 -5.12 -9.03 6.66
CA VAL A 99 -4.96 -9.52 8.03
C VAL A 99 -5.04 -11.03 8.00
N ASP A 100 -4.03 -11.72 8.50
CA ASP A 100 -4.09 -13.19 8.61
C ASP A 100 -5.16 -13.59 9.64
N ASP A 101 -6.07 -14.46 9.24
CA ASP A 101 -7.01 -15.09 10.16
C ASP A 101 -6.26 -16.17 10.94
N PRO A 102 -6.18 -16.09 12.28
CA PRO A 102 -5.47 -17.08 13.09
C PRO A 102 -6.08 -18.48 13.03
N THR A 103 -7.37 -18.58 12.71
CA THR A 103 -8.08 -19.87 12.61
C THR A 103 -7.80 -20.59 11.29
N HIS A 104 -7.34 -19.86 10.29
CA HIS A 104 -7.06 -20.42 8.95
C HIS A 104 -5.76 -21.24 8.89
N GLY A 105 -4.85 -21.07 9.86
CA GLY A 105 -3.60 -21.83 9.89
C GLY A 105 -2.61 -21.49 8.79
N TYR A 106 -2.48 -20.23 8.41
CA TYR A 106 -1.52 -19.80 7.40
C TYR A 106 -0.08 -20.19 7.72
N THR A 107 0.59 -20.84 6.76
CA THR A 107 2.03 -21.11 6.81
C THR A 107 2.84 -19.91 6.37
N ASN A 108 4.17 -19.93 6.56
CA ASN A 108 5.04 -18.90 6.00
C ASN A 108 4.90 -18.83 4.47
N PRO A 109 4.96 -17.62 3.88
CA PRO A 109 4.87 -17.46 2.44
C PRO A 109 5.94 -18.25 1.70
N ARG A 110 5.55 -18.91 0.62
CA ARG A 110 6.45 -19.65 -0.26
C ARG A 110 7.08 -18.71 -1.29
N TYR A 111 8.38 -18.84 -1.51
CA TYR A 111 9.08 -18.12 -2.58
C TYR A 111 8.53 -18.51 -3.96
N GLY A 112 8.58 -17.56 -4.89
CA GLY A 112 8.10 -17.75 -6.26
C GLY A 112 6.59 -17.65 -6.45
N ILE A 113 5.80 -17.68 -5.38
CA ILE A 113 4.35 -17.47 -5.44
C ILE A 113 4.04 -16.05 -4.96
N PRO A 114 3.33 -15.23 -5.75
CA PRO A 114 2.92 -13.89 -5.32
C PRO A 114 2.14 -13.93 -4.00
N LEU A 115 2.43 -13.00 -3.10
CA LEU A 115 1.78 -12.95 -1.78
C LEU A 115 0.26 -12.82 -1.88
N VAL A 116 -0.23 -12.08 -2.87
CA VAL A 116 -1.65 -11.92 -3.18
C VAL A 116 -2.37 -13.24 -3.52
N LYS A 117 -1.60 -14.28 -3.92
CA LYS A 117 -2.13 -15.63 -4.17
C LYS A 117 -2.05 -16.56 -2.95
N GLN A 118 -1.42 -16.13 -1.88
CA GLN A 118 -1.21 -16.94 -0.67
C GLN A 118 -1.96 -16.42 0.54
N ARG A 119 -2.50 -15.20 0.46
CA ARG A 119 -3.20 -14.49 1.53
C ARG A 119 -4.45 -13.85 0.99
N TYR A 120 -5.58 -14.22 1.53
CA TYR A 120 -6.90 -13.80 1.05
C TYR A 120 -7.86 -13.46 2.18
N HIS A 121 -7.38 -13.31 3.40
CA HIS A 121 -8.16 -12.73 4.49
C HIS A 121 -7.84 -11.25 4.65
N GLY A 122 -8.88 -10.48 4.88
CA GLY A 122 -8.74 -9.04 5.02
C GLY A 122 -10.04 -8.34 5.35
N ARG A 123 -9.94 -7.03 5.43
CA ARG A 123 -11.06 -6.14 5.69
C ARG A 123 -11.07 -4.99 4.69
N LEU A 124 -12.19 -4.79 4.02
CA LEU A 124 -12.40 -3.60 3.20
C LEU A 124 -12.48 -2.37 4.10
N ILE A 125 -11.66 -1.38 3.83
CA ILE A 125 -11.74 -0.06 4.47
C ILE A 125 -12.72 0.77 3.65
N HIS A 126 -13.92 0.96 4.19
CA HIS A 126 -14.91 1.82 3.56
C HIS A 126 -14.49 3.29 3.68
N PRO A 127 -14.51 4.04 2.57
CA PRO A 127 -14.36 5.48 2.64
C PRO A 127 -15.57 6.04 3.41
N ASN A 128 -15.30 6.85 4.41
CA ASN A 128 -16.35 7.47 5.24
C ASN A 128 -16.29 9.00 5.10
N PRO A 129 -16.97 9.58 4.10
CA PRO A 129 -17.07 11.03 3.99
C PRO A 129 -17.85 11.62 5.21
N PRO A 130 -17.50 12.79 5.72
CA PRO A 130 -16.52 13.76 5.21
C PRO A 130 -15.11 13.62 5.82
N ALA A 131 -14.79 12.51 6.46
CA ALA A 131 -13.49 12.35 7.12
C ALA A 131 -12.33 12.42 6.10
N PRO A 132 -11.27 13.19 6.38
CA PRO A 132 -10.11 13.30 5.49
C PRO A 132 -9.27 12.00 5.39
N TYR A 133 -9.66 10.96 6.10
CA TYR A 133 -8.98 9.68 6.15
C TYR A 133 -9.78 8.58 5.44
N TYR A 134 -9.57 8.49 4.15
CA TYR A 134 -10.13 7.36 3.40
C TYR A 134 -9.15 6.22 3.41
N GLY A 135 -8.48 5.72 4.16
CA GLY A 135 -7.62 4.54 4.09
C GLY A 135 -7.09 4.15 2.69
N GLY A 136 -7.51 4.88 1.65
CA GLY A 136 -7.16 4.66 0.26
C GLY A 136 -5.81 5.24 -0.13
N ARG A 137 -5.37 4.92 -1.35
CA ARG A 137 -4.20 5.54 -1.99
C ARG A 137 -4.64 6.38 -3.17
N LEU A 138 -4.00 7.53 -3.34
CA LEU A 138 -4.31 8.44 -4.42
C LEU A 138 -3.53 8.05 -5.68
N ILE A 139 -4.24 8.02 -6.82
CA ILE A 139 -3.65 7.99 -8.15
C ILE A 139 -4.04 9.29 -8.86
N HIS A 140 -3.09 9.96 -9.51
CA HIS A 140 -3.33 11.28 -10.10
C HIS A 140 -2.41 11.58 -11.28
N ASN A 141 -2.80 12.59 -12.08
CA ASN A 141 -1.99 13.14 -13.16
C ASN A 141 -1.61 14.62 -12.95
N PHE A 142 -1.80 15.18 -11.75
CA PHE A 142 -1.31 16.49 -11.38
C PHE A 142 0.22 16.56 -11.42
N PHE A 143 0.81 17.76 -11.47
CA PHE A 143 2.23 17.97 -11.38
C PHE A 143 2.86 17.30 -10.15
N HIS A 144 2.18 17.40 -9.00
CA HIS A 144 2.45 16.60 -7.78
C HIS A 144 1.17 16.43 -6.95
N GLY A 145 1.16 15.47 -6.04
CA GLY A 145 -0.05 15.07 -5.29
C GLY A 145 -0.49 16.03 -4.19
N SER A 146 0.32 17.01 -3.77
CA SER A 146 0.02 17.92 -2.65
C SER A 146 -0.48 17.19 -1.41
N TYR A 147 0.20 16.12 -1.02
CA TYR A 147 -0.28 15.22 0.03
C TYR A 147 -0.21 15.81 1.43
N TRP A 148 -1.19 15.47 2.25
CA TRP A 148 -1.03 15.47 3.70
C TRP A 148 -0.22 14.26 4.16
N ALA A 149 0.36 14.39 5.35
CA ALA A 149 1.22 13.37 5.91
C ALA A 149 0.62 11.96 5.83
N GLY A 150 1.36 11.05 5.19
CA GLY A 150 0.93 9.68 4.94
C GLY A 150 0.28 9.42 3.58
N ARG A 151 0.03 10.45 2.76
CA ARG A 151 -0.47 10.34 1.36
C ARG A 151 -1.84 9.67 1.20
N HIS A 152 -2.71 9.85 2.20
CA HIS A 152 -4.08 9.36 2.13
C HIS A 152 -5.09 10.45 1.76
N TRP A 153 -4.66 11.69 1.72
CA TRP A 153 -5.48 12.84 1.41
C TRP A 153 -4.67 13.92 0.69
N SER A 154 -5.36 14.75 -0.09
CA SER A 154 -4.81 15.88 -0.83
C SER A 154 -5.84 17.01 -0.87
N PRO A 155 -5.43 18.31 -0.91
CA PRO A 155 -6.30 19.42 -1.18
C PRO A 155 -6.78 19.48 -2.64
N HIS A 156 -6.17 18.73 -3.56
CA HIS A 156 -6.69 18.59 -4.91
C HIS A 156 -8.05 17.90 -4.88
N PRO A 157 -9.01 18.30 -5.73
CA PRO A 157 -10.28 17.60 -5.86
C PRO A 157 -10.05 16.18 -6.34
N PHE A 158 -10.70 15.21 -5.69
CA PHE A 158 -10.63 13.80 -6.08
C PHE A 158 -11.96 13.10 -5.87
N MET A 159 -12.14 12.01 -6.61
CA MET A 159 -13.27 11.09 -6.43
C MET A 159 -12.78 9.75 -5.88
N ILE A 160 -13.67 9.04 -5.18
CA ILE A 160 -13.43 7.65 -4.81
C ILE A 160 -13.66 6.80 -6.06
N TYR A 161 -12.67 5.98 -6.40
CA TYR A 161 -12.78 5.04 -7.50
C TYR A 161 -13.61 3.82 -7.06
N MET A 162 -14.82 3.68 -7.60
CA MET A 162 -15.79 2.67 -7.17
C MET A 162 -15.80 1.39 -8.01
N TYR A 163 -15.02 1.31 -9.08
CA TYR A 163 -14.91 0.11 -9.90
C TYR A 163 -13.98 -0.93 -9.27
N PRO A 164 -13.95 -2.17 -9.76
CA PRO A 164 -13.09 -3.24 -9.24
C PRO A 164 -11.60 -2.95 -9.41
N ALA A 165 -11.07 -2.16 -8.49
CA ALA A 165 -9.65 -1.99 -8.25
C ALA A 165 -9.44 -1.65 -6.78
N PHE A 166 -8.43 -2.26 -6.16
CA PHE A 166 -8.12 -2.08 -4.75
C PHE A 166 -6.62 -2.02 -4.52
N VAL A 167 -6.24 -1.32 -3.46
CA VAL A 167 -4.91 -1.46 -2.88
C VAL A 167 -4.97 -2.50 -1.78
N LEU A 168 -4.34 -3.64 -1.98
CA LEU A 168 -4.16 -4.64 -0.93
C LEU A 168 -3.01 -4.19 -0.03
N LYS A 169 -3.31 -3.82 1.20
CA LYS A 169 -2.34 -3.36 2.20
C LYS A 169 -1.99 -4.47 3.16
N PHE A 170 -0.84 -5.11 2.96
CA PHE A 170 -0.33 -6.19 3.80
C PHE A 170 0.22 -5.62 5.11
N PHE A 171 -0.67 -5.29 6.03
CA PHE A 171 -0.33 -4.63 7.28
C PHE A 171 -0.22 -5.60 8.46
N TYR A 172 -1.10 -6.62 8.48
CA TYR A 172 -1.12 -7.72 9.45
C TYR A 172 -1.09 -9.08 8.75
N SER A 173 -0.48 -9.15 7.58
CA SER A 173 -0.35 -10.34 6.77
C SER A 173 0.94 -10.26 5.93
N PRO A 174 1.81 -11.27 5.95
CA PRO A 174 1.78 -12.42 6.87
C PRO A 174 2.09 -11.98 8.31
N TRP A 175 1.31 -12.45 9.28
CA TRP A 175 1.52 -12.11 10.69
C TRP A 175 2.55 -13.04 11.32
N ASN A 176 3.82 -12.78 11.09
CA ASN A 176 4.95 -13.56 11.57
C ASN A 176 6.04 -12.67 12.20
N THR A 177 7.07 -13.28 12.75
CA THR A 177 8.17 -12.57 13.42
C THR A 177 8.84 -11.53 12.53
N ALA A 178 9.03 -11.82 11.24
CA ALA A 178 9.65 -10.87 10.31
C ALA A 178 8.80 -9.61 10.13
N MET A 179 7.47 -9.76 9.99
CA MET A 179 6.55 -8.61 9.90
C MET A 179 6.52 -7.80 11.20
N LYS A 180 6.51 -8.46 12.36
CA LYS A 180 6.53 -7.79 13.67
C LYS A 180 7.82 -6.98 13.85
N ASN A 181 8.97 -7.58 13.59
CA ASN A 181 10.27 -6.91 13.66
C ASN A 181 10.34 -5.71 12.70
N ARG A 182 9.85 -5.88 11.46
CA ARG A 182 9.77 -4.79 10.48
C ARG A 182 8.95 -3.60 10.98
N LYS A 183 7.86 -3.85 11.71
CA LYS A 183 7.04 -2.76 12.29
C LYS A 183 7.74 -2.07 13.44
N LEU A 184 8.40 -2.81 14.29
CA LEU A 184 9.10 -2.28 15.48
C LEU A 184 10.33 -1.45 15.11
N GLN A 185 11.03 -1.80 14.03
CA GLN A 185 12.25 -1.09 13.62
C GLN A 185 12.01 0.35 13.13
N ILE A 186 10.77 0.74 12.79
CA ILE A 186 10.47 2.09 12.29
C ILE A 186 10.47 3.11 13.44
N GLY A 187 9.92 2.74 14.59
CA GLY A 187 9.78 3.65 15.75
C GLY A 187 11.06 4.39 16.13
N PRO A 188 12.20 3.68 16.31
CA PRO A 188 13.49 4.31 16.64
C PRO A 188 14.01 5.30 15.59
N THR A 189 13.51 5.27 14.38
CA THR A 189 13.94 6.16 13.28
C THR A 189 13.08 7.41 13.14
N LEU A 190 12.01 7.57 13.95
CA LEU A 190 11.15 8.75 13.87
C LEU A 190 11.89 10.02 14.26
N SER A 191 11.72 11.06 13.45
CA SER A 191 12.26 12.39 13.75
C SER A 191 11.59 13.01 14.98
N LYS A 192 12.33 13.84 15.70
CA LYS A 192 11.78 14.63 16.82
C LYS A 192 10.62 15.54 16.35
N HIS A 193 10.70 16.03 15.12
CA HIS A 193 9.64 16.84 14.52
C HIS A 193 8.35 16.03 14.36
N SER A 194 8.42 14.84 13.76
CA SER A 194 7.26 13.96 13.62
C SER A 194 6.60 13.59 14.95
N ILE A 195 7.41 13.23 15.97
CA ILE A 195 6.93 12.91 17.32
C ILE A 195 6.20 14.11 17.93
N ARG A 196 6.81 15.30 17.88
CA ARG A 196 6.23 16.54 18.45
C ARG A 196 4.87 16.89 17.85
N HIS A 197 4.67 16.61 16.57
CA HIS A 197 3.44 16.93 15.85
C HIS A 197 2.47 15.75 15.74
N GLY A 198 2.72 14.65 16.46
CA GLY A 198 1.85 13.47 16.45
C GLY A 198 1.82 12.71 15.13
N LEU A 199 2.82 12.94 14.25
CA LEU A 199 2.89 12.31 12.94
C LEU A 199 3.62 10.97 13.03
N GLY A 200 3.03 9.92 12.48
CA GLY A 200 3.64 8.59 12.49
C GLY A 200 3.77 7.94 13.86
N ILE A 201 3.14 8.47 14.93
CA ILE A 201 3.23 7.95 16.31
C ILE A 201 2.79 6.50 16.47
N HIS A 202 1.98 5.99 15.54
CA HIS A 202 1.60 4.58 15.51
C HIS A 202 2.80 3.63 15.29
N HIS A 203 3.93 4.14 14.80
CA HIS A 203 5.19 3.40 14.71
C HIS A 203 5.93 3.26 16.04
N LEU A 204 5.55 4.02 17.07
CA LEU A 204 6.08 3.87 18.44
C LEU A 204 5.40 2.74 19.22
N ALA A 205 4.52 1.98 18.56
CA ALA A 205 3.81 0.88 19.20
C ALA A 205 4.79 -0.21 19.66
N THR A 206 4.59 -0.70 20.90
CA THR A 206 5.29 -1.87 21.44
C THR A 206 4.76 -3.15 20.80
N LEU A 207 5.48 -4.27 20.98
CA LEU A 207 5.04 -5.58 20.49
C LEU A 207 3.65 -5.94 21.06
N ASP A 208 3.42 -5.73 22.37
CA ASP A 208 2.13 -5.98 23.02
C ASP A 208 1.00 -5.16 22.34
N LYS A 209 1.25 -3.88 22.05
CA LYS A 209 0.27 -3.05 21.35
C LYS A 209 0.00 -3.53 19.92
N LEU A 210 1.03 -4.00 19.23
CA LEU A 210 0.88 -4.56 17.89
C LEU A 210 0.05 -5.85 17.91
N GLU A 211 0.28 -6.73 18.89
CA GLU A 211 -0.50 -7.96 19.07
C GLU A 211 -1.97 -7.65 19.39
N LYS A 212 -2.23 -6.72 20.31
CA LYS A 212 -3.60 -6.29 20.62
C LYS A 212 -4.32 -5.72 19.40
N ASN A 213 -3.62 -4.89 18.61
CA ASN A 213 -4.17 -4.36 17.38
C ASN A 213 -4.46 -5.46 16.36
N TYR A 214 -3.56 -6.43 16.19
CA TYR A 214 -3.77 -7.57 15.30
C TYR A 214 -5.04 -8.34 15.72
N ILE A 215 -5.16 -8.74 17.00
CA ILE A 215 -6.33 -9.42 17.51
C ILE A 215 -7.61 -8.60 17.28
N HIS A 216 -7.57 -7.29 17.51
CA HIS A 216 -8.71 -6.43 17.23
C HIS A 216 -9.11 -6.47 15.73
N PHE A 217 -8.15 -6.44 14.81
CA PHE A 217 -8.46 -6.49 13.39
C PHE A 217 -8.96 -7.85 12.91
N THR A 218 -8.55 -8.96 13.55
CA THR A 218 -9.05 -10.29 13.18
C THR A 218 -10.55 -10.44 13.41
N THR A 219 -11.15 -9.72 14.37
CA THR A 219 -12.60 -9.79 14.66
C THR A 219 -13.50 -9.29 13.53
N SER A 220 -12.94 -8.54 12.57
CA SER A 220 -13.67 -7.98 11.43
C SER A 220 -13.06 -8.40 10.08
N THR A 221 -12.19 -9.40 10.10
CA THR A 221 -11.57 -9.99 8.91
C THR A 221 -12.49 -11.03 8.30
N THR A 222 -12.56 -11.05 6.97
CA THR A 222 -13.35 -12.01 6.21
C THR A 222 -12.49 -12.72 5.17
N ASP A 223 -12.93 -13.90 4.72
CA ASP A 223 -12.36 -14.55 3.55
C ASP A 223 -12.78 -13.78 2.30
N LEU A 224 -11.84 -13.09 1.69
CA LEU A 224 -12.06 -12.24 0.53
C LEU A 224 -12.44 -13.04 -0.72
N ARG A 225 -12.16 -14.34 -0.75
CA ARG A 225 -12.57 -15.23 -1.86
C ARG A 225 -14.09 -15.33 -1.98
N LEU A 226 -14.82 -15.00 -0.90
CA LEU A 226 -16.27 -14.93 -0.88
C LEU A 226 -16.84 -13.58 -1.32
N ASN A 227 -15.98 -12.60 -1.57
CA ASN A 227 -16.37 -11.26 -1.99
C ASN A 227 -16.30 -11.13 -3.51
N SER A 228 -17.41 -10.80 -4.16
CA SER A 228 -17.51 -10.72 -5.63
C SER A 228 -16.58 -9.69 -6.25
N GLU A 229 -16.38 -8.52 -5.62
CA GLU A 229 -15.45 -7.51 -6.13
C GLU A 229 -13.99 -7.99 -6.05
N TYR A 230 -13.63 -8.77 -5.03
CA TYR A 230 -12.31 -9.35 -4.92
C TYR A 230 -12.08 -10.48 -5.93
N GLN A 231 -13.09 -11.33 -6.15
CA GLN A 231 -13.04 -12.41 -7.14
C GLN A 231 -12.72 -11.89 -8.54
N VAL A 232 -13.29 -10.75 -8.94
CA VAL A 232 -13.02 -10.11 -10.23
C VAL A 232 -11.54 -9.70 -10.40
N LEU A 233 -10.83 -9.39 -9.31
CA LEU A 233 -9.40 -9.04 -9.37
C LEU A 233 -8.50 -10.24 -9.69
N PHE A 234 -8.94 -11.43 -9.37
CA PHE A 234 -8.15 -12.65 -9.45
C PHE A 234 -8.97 -13.81 -10.06
N PRO A 235 -9.39 -13.68 -11.34
CA PRO A 235 -10.24 -14.69 -11.98
C PRO A 235 -9.58 -16.08 -12.05
N ASP A 236 -8.23 -16.13 -12.03
CA ASP A 236 -7.45 -17.37 -12.07
C ASP A 236 -7.30 -18.06 -10.70
N LEU A 237 -7.76 -17.45 -9.62
CA LEU A 237 -7.81 -18.12 -8.33
C LEU A 237 -9.03 -19.04 -8.34
N CYS A 238 -8.77 -20.35 -8.32
CA CYS A 238 -9.83 -21.33 -8.08
C CYS A 238 -10.42 -21.09 -6.69
N PHE A 239 -11.54 -20.41 -6.64
CA PHE A 239 -12.33 -20.30 -5.42
C PHE A 239 -13.05 -21.62 -5.19
N PRO A 240 -13.04 -22.17 -3.96
CA PRO A 240 -13.82 -23.36 -3.69
C PRO A 240 -15.29 -23.05 -4.01
N ASN A 241 -15.86 -23.83 -4.94
CA ASN A 241 -17.31 -23.83 -5.14
C ASN A 241 -17.93 -24.29 -3.82
N HIS A 242 -18.70 -23.46 -3.19
CA HIS A 242 -19.52 -23.80 -2.02
C HIS A 242 -20.80 -24.50 -2.45
#